data_dbc383b6d1fb8f33554352258ff076ed
#
_entry.id   dbc383b6d1fb8f33554352258ff076ed
#
_cell.length_a   1.000
_cell.length_b   1.000
_cell.length_c   1.000
_cell.angle_alpha   90.00
_cell.angle_beta   90.00
_cell.angle_gamma   90.00
#
_symmetry.space_group_name_H-M   'P 1'
#
loop_
_entity.id
_entity.type
_entity.pdbx_description
1 polymer ?
#
loop_
_entity_poly.entity_id
_entity_poly.type
_entity_poly.pdbx_seq_one_letter_code
_entity_poly.pdbx_strand_id
1 'polypeptide(L)'
;MPMDRIRTGAKALDIMTDGGLSTGTITQIFGEKALGKSILSLQAAYSAVAAGSSAIILDTEQSYFSYLVEYRKPGFEKRFGDKIQVKELKLERSTRSSKKKDQPVSRSELVNGISSTLDRMGVAYNDNHMSAIADVLSPDFSVSLDGTEEPSIFIVQMPDIIDLLALHGHDVQKIVSEGGRVELRLKSTPVYQSALHQVVEATKAKLLVYDSLSAPFKSAFLGTQDLPARSAGMAILLAHAQRLCVEYGLAVVVTSHASINPMAAWDRGKPYGGITLGHEAKFSVELTKNTSKRNKEATSVNPEETIKADKDGRAFWVHRHPGLEDFSRYGHAYIDDEGFH
;
A
#
# COMPACT_ATOMS: atom_id res chain seq x y z
N MET A 1 10.61 -6.86 -20.55
CA MET A 1 9.29 -6.36 -20.97
C MET A 1 9.19 -4.93 -20.52
N PRO A 2 8.60 -4.00 -21.31
CA PRO A 2 8.31 -2.67 -20.78
C PRO A 2 7.37 -2.84 -19.57
N MET A 3 7.68 -2.14 -18.47
CA MET A 3 6.82 -2.15 -17.28
C MET A 3 5.54 -1.39 -17.63
N ASP A 4 4.40 -2.00 -17.37
CA ASP A 4 3.12 -1.30 -17.50
C ASP A 4 3.05 -0.17 -16.45
N ARG A 5 2.35 0.89 -16.80
CA ARG A 5 2.23 2.08 -15.96
C ARG A 5 0.76 2.37 -15.65
N ILE A 6 0.49 2.69 -14.41
CA ILE A 6 -0.83 3.14 -13.96
C ILE A 6 -0.77 4.65 -13.78
N ARG A 7 -1.51 5.40 -14.60
CA ARG A 7 -1.60 6.84 -14.46
C ARG A 7 -2.25 7.21 -13.13
N THR A 8 -1.71 8.20 -12.47
CA THR A 8 -2.31 8.73 -11.24
C THR A 8 -3.41 9.75 -11.53
N GLY A 9 -3.44 10.27 -12.75
CA GLY A 9 -4.27 11.40 -13.15
C GLY A 9 -3.72 12.76 -12.68
N ALA A 10 -2.66 12.81 -11.88
CA ALA A 10 -1.92 14.04 -11.57
C ALA A 10 -0.80 14.20 -12.60
N LYS A 11 -0.99 15.09 -13.57
CA LYS A 11 -0.11 15.25 -14.74
C LYS A 11 1.35 15.41 -14.37
N ALA A 12 1.66 16.27 -13.40
CA ALA A 12 3.03 16.50 -12.96
C ALA A 12 3.67 15.24 -12.38
N LEU A 13 2.95 14.48 -11.57
CA LEU A 13 3.42 13.22 -11.01
C LEU A 13 3.63 12.16 -12.10
N ASP A 14 2.68 12.04 -13.03
CA ASP A 14 2.79 11.09 -14.13
C ASP A 14 4.00 11.38 -15.01
N ILE A 15 4.31 12.66 -15.30
CA ILE A 15 5.52 13.04 -16.03
C ILE A 15 6.77 12.66 -15.23
N MET A 16 6.80 12.95 -13.92
CA MET A 16 7.96 12.69 -13.05
C MET A 16 8.26 11.21 -12.87
N THR A 17 7.23 10.36 -13.02
CA THR A 17 7.34 8.91 -12.93
C THR A 17 7.30 8.23 -14.30
N ASP A 18 7.65 8.95 -15.37
CA ASP A 18 7.73 8.47 -16.76
C ASP A 18 6.42 7.85 -17.29
N GLY A 19 5.28 8.40 -16.92
CA GLY A 19 3.95 8.00 -17.40
C GLY A 19 3.05 7.39 -16.34
N GLY A 20 3.44 7.43 -15.06
CA GLY A 20 2.65 6.95 -13.93
C GLY A 20 3.37 5.94 -13.04
N LEU A 21 2.62 5.28 -12.19
CA LEU A 21 3.12 4.28 -11.23
C LEU A 21 3.57 3.02 -11.98
N SER A 22 4.82 2.63 -11.81
CA SER A 22 5.36 1.42 -12.46
C SER A 22 4.85 0.16 -11.77
N THR A 23 4.36 -0.80 -12.56
CA THR A 23 4.12 -2.16 -12.07
C THR A 23 5.45 -2.84 -11.71
N GLY A 24 5.41 -3.80 -10.79
CA GLY A 24 6.60 -4.47 -10.28
C GLY A 24 7.42 -3.64 -9.29
N THR A 25 6.94 -2.46 -8.88
CA THR A 25 7.68 -1.56 -7.98
C THR A 25 6.81 -0.94 -6.90
N ILE A 26 7.50 -0.49 -5.83
CA ILE A 26 6.90 0.31 -4.76
C ILE A 26 7.24 1.77 -5.02
N THR A 27 6.21 2.62 -5.02
CA THR A 27 6.31 4.09 -5.06
C THR A 27 5.92 4.66 -3.71
N GLN A 28 6.79 5.43 -3.09
CA GLN A 28 6.50 6.16 -1.87
C GLN A 28 6.02 7.58 -2.20
N ILE A 29 4.92 7.99 -1.56
CA ILE A 29 4.42 9.38 -1.57
C ILE A 29 4.41 9.88 -0.14
N PHE A 30 5.21 10.88 0.18
CA PHE A 30 5.28 11.41 1.54
C PHE A 30 5.10 12.93 1.58
N GLY A 31 4.80 13.46 2.74
CA GLY A 31 4.59 14.89 2.94
C GLY A 31 3.85 15.16 4.25
N GLU A 32 3.71 16.43 4.58
CA GLU A 32 2.99 16.86 5.77
C GLU A 32 1.52 16.40 5.77
N LYS A 33 0.87 16.48 6.93
CA LYS A 33 -0.55 16.18 7.05
C LYS A 33 -1.38 17.15 6.19
N ALA A 34 -2.53 16.69 5.69
CA ALA A 34 -3.50 17.48 4.94
C ALA A 34 -3.01 18.05 3.58
N LEU A 35 -1.95 17.48 2.99
CA LEU A 35 -1.50 17.88 1.65
C LEU A 35 -2.25 17.19 0.50
N GLY A 36 -3.11 16.20 0.80
CA GLY A 36 -3.91 15.50 -0.21
C GLY A 36 -3.37 14.14 -0.62
N LYS A 37 -2.48 13.50 0.18
CA LYS A 37 -1.95 12.16 -0.14
C LYS A 37 -3.05 11.12 -0.36
N SER A 38 -4.06 11.08 0.52
CA SER A 38 -5.21 10.17 0.39
C SER A 38 -6.11 10.51 -0.79
N ILE A 39 -6.24 11.80 -1.13
CA ILE A 39 -6.95 12.25 -2.35
C ILE A 39 -6.23 11.69 -3.59
N LEU A 40 -4.91 11.84 -3.63
CA LEU A 40 -4.08 11.33 -4.73
C LEU A 40 -4.16 9.80 -4.85
N SER A 41 -4.15 9.10 -3.71
CA SER A 41 -4.30 7.65 -3.66
C SER A 41 -5.65 7.19 -4.21
N LEU A 42 -6.74 7.84 -3.80
CA LEU A 42 -8.07 7.55 -4.29
C LEU A 42 -8.20 7.89 -5.79
N GLN A 43 -7.65 9.02 -6.21
CA GLN A 43 -7.62 9.42 -7.61
C GLN A 43 -6.88 8.42 -8.50
N ALA A 44 -5.72 7.92 -8.05
CA ALA A 44 -4.97 6.89 -8.76
C ALA A 44 -5.78 5.58 -8.87
N ALA A 45 -6.56 5.23 -7.83
CA ALA A 45 -7.46 4.09 -7.87
C ALA A 45 -8.59 4.27 -8.89
N TYR A 46 -9.22 5.45 -8.94
CA TYR A 46 -10.20 5.78 -9.98
C TYR A 46 -9.59 5.71 -11.38
N SER A 47 -8.39 6.25 -11.56
CA SER A 47 -7.68 6.20 -12.84
C SER A 47 -7.36 4.76 -13.26
N ALA A 48 -6.96 3.89 -12.32
CA ALA A 48 -6.71 2.48 -12.60
C ALA A 48 -7.98 1.76 -13.05
N VAL A 49 -9.11 2.01 -12.39
CA VAL A 49 -10.40 1.39 -12.74
C VAL A 49 -10.92 1.91 -14.07
N ALA A 50 -10.80 3.20 -14.35
CA ALA A 50 -11.12 3.78 -15.66
C ALA A 50 -10.27 3.16 -16.79
N ALA A 51 -9.06 2.69 -16.49
CA ALA A 51 -8.18 1.97 -17.42
C ALA A 51 -8.45 0.46 -17.46
N GLY A 52 -9.48 -0.05 -16.78
CA GLY A 52 -9.89 -1.45 -16.81
C GLY A 52 -9.21 -2.37 -15.79
N SER A 53 -8.61 -1.83 -14.74
CA SER A 53 -7.92 -2.62 -13.69
C SER A 53 -8.49 -2.31 -12.31
N SER A 54 -8.72 -3.32 -11.48
CA SER A 54 -9.13 -3.07 -10.09
C SER A 54 -7.99 -2.46 -9.26
N ALA A 55 -8.37 -1.79 -8.18
CA ALA A 55 -7.47 -1.22 -7.19
C ALA A 55 -7.86 -1.65 -5.78
N ILE A 56 -6.85 -1.87 -4.92
CA ILE A 56 -7.02 -2.18 -3.50
C ILE A 56 -6.40 -1.03 -2.70
N ILE A 57 -7.14 -0.52 -1.72
CA ILE A 57 -6.65 0.48 -0.77
C ILE A 57 -6.73 -0.11 0.64
N LEU A 58 -5.60 -0.26 1.30
CA LEU A 58 -5.51 -0.58 2.72
C LEU A 58 -5.59 0.72 3.52
N ASP A 59 -6.79 1.03 4.01
CA ASP A 59 -7.08 2.24 4.81
C ASP A 59 -6.72 2.00 6.28
N THR A 60 -5.58 2.51 6.70
CA THR A 60 -5.09 2.35 8.07
C THR A 60 -5.50 3.52 8.99
N GLU A 61 -6.01 4.60 8.42
CA GLU A 61 -6.46 5.80 9.15
C GLU A 61 -7.99 5.91 9.22
N GLN A 62 -8.72 4.97 8.63
CA GLN A 62 -10.19 4.92 8.58
C GLN A 62 -10.82 6.19 7.99
N SER A 63 -10.16 6.78 6.98
CA SER A 63 -10.52 8.07 6.42
C SER A 63 -11.39 7.99 5.16
N TYR A 64 -11.39 6.85 4.47
CA TYR A 64 -12.02 6.77 3.16
C TYR A 64 -13.55 6.76 3.23
N PHE A 65 -14.15 5.82 3.94
CA PHE A 65 -15.62 5.75 4.03
C PHE A 65 -16.22 6.77 4.98
N SER A 66 -15.48 7.24 5.97
CA SER A 66 -15.99 8.27 6.90
C SER A 66 -16.18 9.62 6.22
N TYR A 67 -15.43 9.91 5.15
CA TYR A 67 -15.46 11.25 4.57
C TYR A 67 -15.00 11.27 3.09
N LEU A 68 -13.84 10.67 2.76
CA LEU A 68 -13.13 10.97 1.52
C LEU A 68 -13.89 10.50 0.27
N VAL A 69 -14.43 9.27 0.30
CA VAL A 69 -15.14 8.69 -0.84
C VAL A 69 -16.40 9.50 -1.14
N GLU A 70 -17.22 9.75 -0.15
CA GLU A 70 -18.48 10.50 -0.33
C GLU A 70 -18.23 11.91 -0.85
N TYR A 71 -17.25 12.61 -0.25
CA TYR A 71 -16.94 13.99 -0.61
C TYR A 71 -16.35 14.12 -2.03
N ARG A 72 -15.49 13.17 -2.45
CA ARG A 72 -14.79 13.24 -3.74
C ARG A 72 -15.53 12.56 -4.89
N LYS A 73 -16.48 11.70 -4.58
CA LYS A 73 -17.22 10.93 -5.57
C LYS A 73 -17.77 11.76 -6.72
N PRO A 74 -18.50 12.88 -6.52
CA PRO A 74 -19.07 13.64 -7.63
C PRO A 74 -18.02 14.18 -8.61
N GLY A 75 -16.91 14.71 -8.10
CA GLY A 75 -15.81 15.22 -8.93
C GLY A 75 -15.08 14.11 -9.69
N PHE A 76 -14.84 12.97 -9.02
CA PHE A 76 -14.18 11.82 -9.64
C PHE A 76 -15.06 11.12 -10.66
N GLU A 77 -16.36 10.99 -10.43
CA GLU A 77 -17.30 10.46 -11.42
C GLU A 77 -17.34 11.32 -12.68
N LYS A 78 -17.34 12.63 -12.51
CA LYS A 78 -17.26 13.58 -13.64
C LYS A 78 -15.98 13.41 -14.45
N ARG A 79 -14.85 13.13 -13.79
CA ARG A 79 -13.53 13.03 -14.42
C ARG A 79 -13.23 11.65 -14.99
N PHE A 80 -13.59 10.59 -14.29
CA PHE A 80 -13.19 9.20 -14.60
C PHE A 80 -14.37 8.33 -15.05
N GLY A 81 -15.60 8.80 -14.92
CA GLY A 81 -16.82 8.08 -15.28
C GLY A 81 -17.63 7.63 -14.05
N ASP A 82 -18.93 7.58 -14.20
CA ASP A 82 -19.93 7.33 -13.16
C ASP A 82 -20.14 5.83 -12.83
N LYS A 83 -19.56 4.93 -13.61
CA LYS A 83 -19.71 3.48 -13.43
C LYS A 83 -18.71 2.86 -12.45
N ILE A 84 -17.74 3.65 -11.95
CA ILE A 84 -16.70 3.14 -11.04
C ILE A 84 -17.31 2.85 -9.69
N GLN A 85 -17.23 1.58 -9.28
CA GLN A 85 -17.72 1.14 -7.99
C GLN A 85 -16.61 1.19 -6.94
N VAL A 86 -16.95 1.73 -5.76
CA VAL A 86 -16.11 1.69 -4.56
C VAL A 86 -16.78 0.77 -3.55
N LYS A 87 -16.11 -0.31 -3.20
CA LYS A 87 -16.62 -1.38 -2.34
C LYS A 87 -15.79 -1.47 -1.05
N GLU A 88 -16.46 -1.58 0.09
CA GLU A 88 -15.78 -1.98 1.33
C GLU A 88 -15.57 -3.49 1.30
N LEU A 89 -14.32 -3.91 1.48
CA LEU A 89 -13.99 -5.31 1.65
C LEU A 89 -13.75 -5.60 3.12
N LYS A 90 -14.65 -6.35 3.74
CA LYS A 90 -14.52 -6.80 5.13
C LYS A 90 -13.77 -8.12 5.15
N LEU A 91 -12.69 -8.15 5.91
CA LEU A 91 -11.91 -9.35 6.15
C LEU A 91 -12.19 -9.84 7.56
N GLU A 92 -12.70 -11.06 7.65
CA GLU A 92 -12.91 -11.71 8.94
C GLU A 92 -11.69 -12.54 9.30
N ARG A 93 -11.06 -12.21 10.44
CA ARG A 93 -9.96 -13.00 10.97
C ARG A 93 -10.46 -14.35 11.43
N SER A 94 -10.01 -15.42 10.83
CA SER A 94 -10.35 -16.77 11.28
C SER A 94 -9.70 -17.03 12.63
N THR A 95 -10.50 -17.11 13.69
CA THR A 95 -10.01 -17.66 14.96
C THR A 95 -9.84 -19.17 14.79
N ARG A 96 -8.73 -19.75 15.26
CA ARG A 96 -8.46 -21.21 15.16
C ARG A 96 -9.59 -22.08 15.68
N SER A 97 -10.50 -21.54 16.47
CA SER A 97 -11.70 -22.24 16.99
C SER A 97 -12.90 -22.22 16.04
N SER A 98 -12.99 -21.27 15.10
CA SER A 98 -14.10 -21.16 14.14
C SER A 98 -13.89 -21.98 12.85
N LYS A 99 -12.70 -22.57 12.66
CA LYS A 99 -12.34 -23.39 11.49
C LYS A 99 -13.22 -24.64 11.24
N LYS A 100 -14.32 -24.83 11.98
CA LYS A 100 -15.14 -26.05 11.88
C LYS A 100 -16.40 -25.96 11.02
N LYS A 101 -16.79 -24.81 10.47
CA LYS A 101 -18.12 -24.74 9.83
C LYS A 101 -18.23 -24.35 8.35
N ASP A 102 -17.33 -23.56 7.77
CA ASP A 102 -17.54 -23.10 6.38
C ASP A 102 -16.23 -22.91 5.58
N GLN A 103 -15.35 -23.91 5.55
CA GLN A 103 -14.21 -23.84 4.61
C GLN A 103 -14.56 -24.52 3.29
N PRO A 104 -14.36 -23.84 2.14
CA PRO A 104 -14.58 -24.42 0.81
C PRO A 104 -13.63 -25.57 0.49
N VAL A 105 -12.48 -25.65 1.20
CA VAL A 105 -11.53 -26.79 1.09
C VAL A 105 -11.13 -27.22 2.49
N SER A 106 -11.46 -28.43 2.88
CA SER A 106 -11.04 -28.96 4.17
C SER A 106 -9.52 -29.16 4.19
N ARG A 107 -8.92 -29.08 5.41
CA ARG A 107 -7.47 -29.36 5.57
C ARG A 107 -7.09 -30.72 4.97
N SER A 108 -7.95 -31.71 5.06
CA SER A 108 -7.76 -33.05 4.46
C SER A 108 -7.79 -33.00 2.94
N GLU A 109 -8.64 -32.19 2.32
CA GLU A 109 -8.68 -32.00 0.86
C GLU A 109 -7.42 -31.28 0.35
N LEU A 110 -6.94 -30.26 1.09
CA LEU A 110 -5.68 -29.56 0.81
C LEU A 110 -4.48 -30.53 0.90
N VAL A 111 -4.41 -31.31 1.98
CA VAL A 111 -3.36 -32.33 2.17
C VAL A 111 -3.43 -33.38 1.05
N ASN A 112 -4.60 -33.87 0.72
CA ASN A 112 -4.79 -34.86 -0.35
C ASN A 112 -4.44 -34.30 -1.73
N GLY A 113 -4.79 -33.06 -2.03
CA GLY A 113 -4.42 -32.38 -3.28
C GLY A 113 -2.92 -32.19 -3.44
N ILE A 114 -2.23 -31.78 -2.36
CA ILE A 114 -0.78 -31.63 -2.35
C ILE A 114 -0.10 -32.99 -2.45
N SER A 115 -0.54 -34.01 -1.69
CA SER A 115 -0.01 -35.38 -1.76
C SER A 115 -0.09 -35.91 -3.16
N SER A 116 -1.25 -35.81 -3.80
CA SER A 116 -1.44 -36.26 -5.19
C SER A 116 -0.53 -35.54 -6.19
N THR A 117 -0.20 -34.26 -5.92
CA THR A 117 0.71 -33.50 -6.77
C THR A 117 2.17 -33.95 -6.56
N LEU A 118 2.58 -34.14 -5.31
CA LEU A 118 3.93 -34.60 -4.97
C LEU A 118 4.17 -36.03 -5.48
N ASP A 119 3.17 -36.91 -5.38
CA ASP A 119 3.20 -38.27 -5.93
C ASP A 119 3.43 -38.26 -7.44
N ARG A 120 2.69 -37.41 -8.17
CA ARG A 120 2.89 -37.23 -9.63
C ARG A 120 4.28 -36.71 -9.98
N MET A 121 4.89 -35.92 -9.10
CA MET A 121 6.23 -35.36 -9.28
C MET A 121 7.33 -36.30 -8.78
N GLY A 122 6.98 -37.44 -8.16
CA GLY A 122 7.94 -38.39 -7.60
C GLY A 122 8.70 -37.85 -6.39
N VAL A 123 8.14 -36.88 -5.66
CA VAL A 123 8.76 -36.24 -4.51
C VAL A 123 8.36 -36.99 -3.24
N ALA A 124 9.33 -37.52 -2.49
CA ALA A 124 9.08 -38.18 -1.22
C ALA A 124 8.68 -37.18 -0.13
N TYR A 125 7.61 -37.46 0.60
CA TYR A 125 7.12 -36.63 1.71
C TYR A 125 6.65 -37.53 2.87
N ASN A 126 6.41 -36.95 4.02
CA ASN A 126 5.80 -37.60 5.17
C ASN A 126 4.65 -36.75 5.74
N ASP A 127 3.85 -37.32 6.62
CA ASP A 127 2.65 -36.67 7.20
C ASP A 127 2.99 -35.37 7.95
N ASN A 128 4.16 -35.30 8.59
CA ASN A 128 4.60 -34.07 9.27
C ASN A 128 4.91 -32.95 8.25
N HIS A 129 5.55 -33.28 7.13
CA HIS A 129 5.78 -32.32 6.04
C HIS A 129 4.46 -31.83 5.45
N MET A 130 3.52 -32.74 5.22
CA MET A 130 2.20 -32.40 4.68
C MET A 130 1.39 -31.53 5.62
N SER A 131 1.41 -31.84 6.93
CA SER A 131 0.78 -30.99 7.95
C SER A 131 1.37 -29.59 7.99
N ALA A 132 2.71 -29.48 7.97
CA ALA A 132 3.39 -28.19 7.95
C ALA A 132 3.07 -27.37 6.69
N ILE A 133 3.03 -28.02 5.52
CA ILE A 133 2.67 -27.37 4.25
C ILE A 133 1.21 -26.87 4.29
N ALA A 134 0.28 -27.69 4.80
CA ALA A 134 -1.12 -27.30 4.93
C ALA A 134 -1.29 -26.13 5.89
N ASP A 135 -0.55 -26.09 7.02
CA ASP A 135 -0.57 -24.97 7.96
C ASP A 135 0.00 -23.68 7.34
N VAL A 136 1.03 -23.79 6.51
CA VAL A 136 1.62 -22.65 5.77
C VAL A 136 0.69 -22.12 4.68
N LEU A 137 -0.12 -22.97 4.07
CA LEU A 137 -1.06 -22.59 3.00
C LEU A 137 -2.43 -22.13 3.53
N SER A 138 -2.71 -22.30 4.82
CA SER A 138 -4.00 -21.89 5.41
C SER A 138 -4.00 -20.40 5.75
N PRO A 139 -4.86 -19.57 5.12
CA PRO A 139 -4.91 -18.15 5.41
C PRO A 139 -5.54 -17.87 6.79
N ASP A 140 -5.09 -16.79 7.43
CA ASP A 140 -5.65 -16.33 8.71
C ASP A 140 -6.94 -15.52 8.55
N PHE A 141 -7.34 -15.22 7.32
CA PHE A 141 -8.56 -14.49 6.98
C PHE A 141 -9.39 -15.27 5.97
N SER A 142 -10.70 -15.16 6.10
CA SER A 142 -11.64 -15.51 5.03
C SER A 142 -11.90 -14.28 4.16
N VAL A 143 -11.86 -14.48 2.85
CA VAL A 143 -12.16 -13.43 1.86
C VAL A 143 -13.45 -13.82 1.17
N SER A 144 -14.50 -13.03 1.34
CA SER A 144 -15.75 -13.17 0.58
C SER A 144 -15.84 -12.01 -0.42
N LEU A 145 -15.88 -12.35 -1.68
CA LEU A 145 -15.98 -11.38 -2.79
C LEU A 145 -17.21 -11.74 -3.63
N ASP A 146 -18.29 -11.02 -3.38
CA ASP A 146 -19.51 -11.16 -4.17
C ASP A 146 -19.40 -10.32 -5.46
N GLY A 147 -19.50 -10.97 -6.63
CA GLY A 147 -19.70 -10.29 -7.92
C GLY A 147 -18.55 -9.38 -8.38
N THR A 148 -17.32 -9.91 -8.48
CA THR A 148 -16.13 -9.13 -8.83
C THR A 148 -15.76 -9.16 -10.32
N GLU A 149 -16.69 -9.34 -11.22
CA GLU A 149 -16.40 -9.42 -12.66
C GLU A 149 -15.93 -8.09 -13.27
N GLU A 150 -16.43 -6.97 -12.75
CA GLU A 150 -16.07 -5.64 -13.23
C GLU A 150 -14.97 -4.98 -12.39
N PRO A 151 -14.02 -4.28 -13.04
CA PRO A 151 -13.01 -3.50 -12.33
C PRO A 151 -13.63 -2.56 -11.30
N SER A 152 -13.12 -2.61 -10.06
CA SER A 152 -13.67 -1.86 -8.93
C SER A 152 -12.55 -1.39 -7.99
N ILE A 153 -12.85 -0.41 -7.15
CA ILE A 153 -11.99 0.01 -6.05
C ILE A 153 -12.42 -0.74 -4.80
N PHE A 154 -11.51 -1.51 -4.20
CA PHE A 154 -11.73 -2.24 -2.97
C PHE A 154 -11.00 -1.55 -1.83
N ILE A 155 -11.71 -1.14 -0.79
CA ILE A 155 -11.14 -0.50 0.40
C ILE A 155 -11.24 -1.48 1.57
N VAL A 156 -10.08 -1.76 2.17
CA VAL A 156 -9.93 -2.64 3.33
C VAL A 156 -9.50 -1.80 4.52
N GLN A 157 -10.30 -1.73 5.56
CA GLN A 157 -9.96 -1.00 6.78
C GLN A 157 -9.00 -1.82 7.64
N MET A 158 -7.78 -1.32 7.88
CA MET A 158 -6.69 -2.00 8.59
C MET A 158 -6.01 -1.08 9.62
N PRO A 159 -6.72 -0.60 10.65
CA PRO A 159 -6.14 0.34 11.60
C PRO A 159 -5.11 -0.30 12.55
N ASP A 160 -5.18 -1.60 12.78
CA ASP A 160 -4.30 -2.31 13.70
C ASP A 160 -3.11 -2.95 13.00
N ILE A 161 -1.93 -2.82 13.62
CA ILE A 161 -0.68 -3.36 13.09
C ILE A 161 -0.67 -4.90 13.05
N ILE A 162 -1.32 -5.55 14.02
CA ILE A 162 -1.36 -7.01 14.10
C ILE A 162 -2.23 -7.57 12.98
N ASP A 163 -3.38 -6.93 12.70
CA ASP A 163 -4.25 -7.32 11.60
C ASP A 163 -3.59 -7.07 10.25
N LEU A 164 -2.87 -5.94 10.11
CA LEU A 164 -2.12 -5.65 8.90
C LEU A 164 -1.02 -6.69 8.66
N LEU A 165 -0.27 -7.09 9.68
CA LEU A 165 0.74 -8.14 9.57
C LEU A 165 0.11 -9.52 9.27
N ALA A 166 -1.02 -9.83 9.90
CA ALA A 166 -1.75 -11.07 9.65
C ALA A 166 -2.32 -11.14 8.23
N LEU A 167 -2.80 -10.02 7.67
CA LEU A 167 -3.22 -9.91 6.26
C LEU A 167 -2.07 -10.30 5.31
N HIS A 168 -0.84 -10.00 5.69
CA HIS A 168 0.38 -10.37 4.98
C HIS A 168 0.90 -11.79 5.30
N GLY A 169 0.15 -12.58 6.07
CA GLY A 169 0.51 -13.96 6.41
C GLY A 169 1.46 -14.09 7.60
N HIS A 170 1.61 -13.05 8.42
CA HIS A 170 2.46 -13.05 9.60
C HIS A 170 1.64 -13.08 10.88
N ASP A 171 1.56 -14.22 11.55
CA ASP A 171 0.95 -14.30 12.89
C ASP A 171 1.96 -13.82 13.94
N VAL A 172 1.69 -12.66 14.50
CA VAL A 172 2.56 -11.99 15.47
C VAL A 172 1.84 -11.69 16.77
N GLN A 173 2.62 -11.65 17.86
CA GLN A 173 2.18 -11.17 19.15
C GLN A 173 2.90 -9.88 19.50
N LYS A 174 2.13 -8.88 19.90
CA LYS A 174 2.66 -7.66 20.50
C LYS A 174 2.89 -7.90 21.99
N ILE A 175 4.11 -7.74 22.45
CA ILE A 175 4.50 -7.86 23.85
C ILE A 175 4.95 -6.49 24.33
N VAL A 176 4.44 -6.06 25.49
CA VAL A 176 4.89 -4.84 26.15
C VAL A 176 5.62 -5.25 27.42
N SER A 177 6.91 -4.94 27.52
CA SER A 177 7.71 -5.20 28.71
C SER A 177 7.37 -4.22 29.85
N GLU A 178 7.82 -4.51 31.08
CA GLU A 178 7.63 -3.64 32.24
C GLU A 178 8.16 -2.23 32.05
N GLY A 179 9.19 -2.04 31.19
CA GLY A 179 9.71 -0.73 30.80
C GLY A 179 8.95 -0.04 29.66
N GLY A 180 7.80 -0.55 29.25
CA GLY A 180 6.98 0.00 28.15
C GLY A 180 7.53 -0.26 26.74
N ARG A 181 8.64 -1.02 26.62
CA ARG A 181 9.20 -1.39 25.33
C ARG A 181 8.28 -2.37 24.61
N VAL A 182 8.03 -2.08 23.33
CA VAL A 182 7.20 -2.94 22.46
C VAL A 182 8.09 -3.88 21.65
N GLU A 183 7.73 -5.16 21.66
CA GLU A 183 8.33 -6.21 20.84
C GLU A 183 7.24 -6.89 20.01
N LEU A 184 7.55 -7.17 18.73
CA LEU A 184 6.74 -8.04 17.88
C LEU A 184 7.39 -9.40 17.83
N ARG A 185 6.67 -10.43 18.26
CA ARG A 185 7.16 -11.80 18.27
C ARG A 185 6.32 -12.66 17.34
N LEU A 186 6.97 -13.32 16.40
CA LEU A 186 6.32 -14.29 15.52
C LEU A 186 5.80 -15.46 16.35
N LYS A 187 4.53 -15.83 16.15
CA LYS A 187 3.89 -16.99 16.78
C LYS A 187 3.95 -18.21 15.88
N SER A 188 4.00 -18.01 14.57
CA SER A 188 4.00 -19.09 13.59
C SER A 188 4.90 -18.75 12.40
N THR A 189 5.21 -19.75 11.60
CA THR A 189 5.87 -19.54 10.31
C THR A 189 4.96 -18.70 9.39
N PRO A 190 5.51 -17.71 8.68
CA PRO A 190 4.73 -16.93 7.73
C PRO A 190 4.04 -17.81 6.68
N VAL A 191 2.79 -17.49 6.37
CA VAL A 191 1.99 -18.19 5.37
C VAL A 191 2.47 -17.78 3.97
N TYR A 192 2.71 -18.76 3.09
CA TYR A 192 3.17 -18.50 1.73
C TYR A 192 2.11 -17.76 0.90
N GLN A 193 0.85 -18.21 0.94
CA GLN A 193 -0.29 -17.53 0.34
C GLN A 193 -1.10 -16.83 1.43
N SER A 194 -0.81 -15.56 1.65
CA SER A 194 -1.54 -14.74 2.62
C SER A 194 -2.95 -14.39 2.12
N ALA A 195 -3.80 -13.89 3.02
CA ALA A 195 -5.10 -13.37 2.64
C ALA A 195 -5.01 -12.24 1.59
N LEU A 196 -3.96 -11.43 1.65
CA LEU A 196 -3.74 -10.38 0.65
C LEU A 196 -3.47 -10.96 -0.76
N HIS A 197 -2.79 -12.10 -0.88
CA HIS A 197 -2.66 -12.80 -2.17
C HIS A 197 -4.05 -13.17 -2.72
N GLN A 198 -4.91 -13.73 -1.88
CA GLN A 198 -6.26 -14.12 -2.28
C GLN A 198 -7.09 -12.90 -2.72
N VAL A 199 -7.00 -11.79 -1.99
CA VAL A 199 -7.67 -10.54 -2.37
C VAL A 199 -7.17 -10.04 -3.72
N VAL A 200 -5.85 -9.99 -3.92
CA VAL A 200 -5.25 -9.54 -5.18
C VAL A 200 -5.68 -10.43 -6.35
N GLU A 201 -5.62 -11.74 -6.16
CA GLU A 201 -5.99 -12.71 -7.19
C GLU A 201 -7.47 -12.63 -7.55
N ALA A 202 -8.35 -12.62 -6.56
CA ALA A 202 -9.80 -12.57 -6.75
C ALA A 202 -10.26 -11.24 -7.36
N THR A 203 -9.66 -10.12 -6.97
CA THR A 203 -10.01 -8.79 -7.52
C THR A 203 -9.33 -8.47 -8.85
N LYS A 204 -8.30 -9.24 -9.23
CA LYS A 204 -7.43 -8.94 -10.39
C LYS A 204 -6.84 -7.53 -10.33
N ALA A 205 -6.58 -7.03 -9.13
CA ALA A 205 -6.07 -5.70 -8.93
C ALA A 205 -4.69 -5.51 -9.57
N LYS A 206 -4.43 -4.30 -10.06
CA LYS A 206 -3.11 -3.87 -10.55
C LYS A 206 -2.53 -2.72 -9.75
N LEU A 207 -3.32 -2.12 -8.86
CA LEU A 207 -2.88 -1.10 -7.92
C LEU A 207 -3.18 -1.55 -6.50
N LEU A 208 -2.17 -1.49 -5.63
CA LEU A 208 -2.28 -1.69 -4.19
C LEU A 208 -1.77 -0.44 -3.47
N VAL A 209 -2.57 0.12 -2.60
CA VAL A 209 -2.23 1.34 -1.84
C VAL A 209 -2.24 1.04 -0.34
N TYR A 210 -1.18 1.46 0.36
CA TYR A 210 -1.13 1.54 1.82
C TYR A 210 -1.30 3.00 2.24
N ASP A 211 -2.44 3.37 2.76
CA ASP A 211 -2.71 4.74 3.18
C ASP A 211 -3.15 4.82 4.64
N SER A 212 -2.20 5.09 5.51
CA SER A 212 -0.75 5.22 5.35
C SER A 212 -0.03 4.02 5.96
N LEU A 213 1.12 3.64 5.43
CA LEU A 213 1.95 2.62 6.09
C LEU A 213 2.40 3.08 7.48
N SER A 214 2.58 4.37 7.68
CA SER A 214 3.13 4.91 8.93
C SER A 214 2.17 4.93 10.12
N ALA A 215 0.86 5.01 9.91
CA ALA A 215 -0.12 5.20 10.99
C ALA A 215 -0.16 4.03 11.98
N PRO A 216 -0.33 2.76 11.57
CA PRO A 216 -0.39 1.64 12.51
C PRO A 216 0.94 1.43 13.26
N PHE A 217 2.08 1.78 12.63
CA PHE A 217 3.37 1.73 13.32
C PHE A 217 3.53 2.85 14.34
N LYS A 218 3.01 4.05 14.08
CA LYS A 218 3.03 5.14 15.07
C LYS A 218 2.19 4.82 16.30
N SER A 219 1.02 4.24 16.11
CA SER A 219 0.13 3.87 17.20
C SER A 219 0.66 2.70 18.03
N ALA A 220 1.39 1.77 17.41
CA ALA A 220 1.92 0.58 18.07
C ALA A 220 3.24 0.83 18.82
N PHE A 221 4.09 1.75 18.32
CA PHE A 221 5.47 1.99 18.81
C PHE A 221 5.64 3.45 19.18
N LEU A 222 5.48 3.76 20.47
CA LEU A 222 5.45 5.14 20.95
C LEU A 222 6.85 5.66 21.37
N GLY A 223 7.76 4.76 21.74
CA GLY A 223 9.08 5.11 22.26
C GLY A 223 10.19 5.04 21.22
N THR A 224 11.28 5.77 21.45
CA THR A 224 12.51 5.67 20.66
C THR A 224 13.19 4.31 20.80
N GLN A 225 13.02 3.64 21.94
CA GLN A 225 13.48 2.28 22.20
C GLN A 225 12.81 1.23 21.31
N ASP A 226 11.65 1.56 20.71
CA ASP A 226 10.87 0.65 19.86
C ASP A 226 11.26 0.75 18.37
N LEU A 227 12.20 1.64 18.02
CA LEU A 227 12.62 1.85 16.63
C LEU A 227 13.07 0.57 15.92
N PRO A 228 13.83 -0.35 16.55
CA PRO A 228 14.22 -1.60 15.89
C PRO A 228 13.03 -2.50 15.53
N ALA A 229 12.09 -2.68 16.47
CA ALA A 229 10.89 -3.49 16.25
C ALA A 229 9.98 -2.88 15.16
N ARG A 230 9.84 -1.55 15.17
CA ARG A 230 9.13 -0.81 14.12
C ARG A 230 9.76 -1.02 12.74
N SER A 231 11.07 -0.87 12.65
CA SER A 231 11.81 -1.06 11.37
C SER A 231 11.71 -2.50 10.86
N ALA A 232 11.82 -3.49 11.75
CA ALA A 232 11.66 -4.89 11.39
C ALA A 232 10.24 -5.20 10.87
N GLY A 233 9.20 -4.71 11.55
CA GLY A 233 7.82 -4.90 11.10
C GLY A 233 7.55 -4.24 9.73
N MET A 234 8.06 -3.03 9.50
CA MET A 234 7.96 -2.37 8.20
C MET A 234 8.69 -3.11 7.11
N ALA A 235 9.90 -3.64 7.40
CA ALA A 235 10.67 -4.42 6.44
C ALA A 235 9.92 -5.69 6.00
N ILE A 236 9.29 -6.39 6.94
CA ILE A 236 8.48 -7.59 6.67
C ILE A 236 7.33 -7.24 5.70
N LEU A 237 6.57 -6.17 5.98
CA LEU A 237 5.46 -5.76 5.12
C LEU A 237 5.93 -5.36 3.72
N LEU A 238 7.00 -4.57 3.63
CA LEU A 238 7.52 -4.09 2.36
C LEU A 238 8.11 -5.22 1.52
N ALA A 239 8.82 -6.17 2.13
CA ALA A 239 9.33 -7.36 1.44
C ALA A 239 8.19 -8.20 0.85
N HIS A 240 7.09 -8.36 1.59
CA HIS A 240 5.91 -9.05 1.08
C HIS A 240 5.22 -8.25 -0.02
N ALA A 241 5.06 -6.93 0.14
CA ALA A 241 4.52 -6.06 -0.89
C ALA A 241 5.35 -6.09 -2.18
N GLN A 242 6.69 -6.12 -2.07
CA GLN A 242 7.59 -6.25 -3.22
C GLN A 242 7.40 -7.60 -3.93
N ARG A 243 7.20 -8.68 -3.17
CA ARG A 243 6.87 -9.99 -3.76
C ARG A 243 5.58 -9.95 -4.56
N LEU A 244 4.51 -9.36 -3.99
CA LEU A 244 3.23 -9.17 -4.69
C LEU A 244 3.37 -8.31 -5.95
N CYS A 245 4.21 -7.25 -5.89
CA CYS A 245 4.51 -6.43 -7.07
C CYS A 245 4.99 -7.29 -8.25
N VAL A 246 5.93 -8.18 -7.98
CA VAL A 246 6.56 -9.01 -9.01
C VAL A 246 5.62 -10.13 -9.46
N GLU A 247 4.98 -10.82 -8.51
CA GLU A 247 4.15 -12.00 -8.78
C GLU A 247 2.90 -11.66 -9.59
N TYR A 248 2.22 -10.56 -9.25
CA TYR A 248 0.95 -10.15 -9.89
C TYR A 248 1.09 -8.96 -10.85
N GLY A 249 2.30 -8.43 -11.01
CA GLY A 249 2.51 -7.23 -11.80
C GLY A 249 1.74 -6.03 -11.24
N LEU A 250 1.81 -5.83 -9.91
CA LEU A 250 1.15 -4.70 -9.23
C LEU A 250 2.04 -3.46 -9.28
N ALA A 251 1.42 -2.28 -9.35
CA ALA A 251 1.99 -1.06 -8.83
C ALA A 251 1.60 -0.92 -7.36
N VAL A 252 2.57 -0.71 -6.47
CA VAL A 252 2.30 -0.48 -5.05
C VAL A 252 2.60 0.96 -4.69
N VAL A 253 1.64 1.62 -4.04
CA VAL A 253 1.80 2.96 -3.47
C VAL A 253 1.82 2.87 -1.95
N VAL A 254 2.78 3.52 -1.34
CA VAL A 254 2.87 3.65 0.10
C VAL A 254 2.85 5.12 0.46
N THR A 255 1.83 5.57 1.17
CA THR A 255 1.83 6.92 1.71
C THR A 255 2.48 6.95 3.09
N SER A 256 3.16 8.04 3.41
CA SER A 256 3.73 8.27 4.72
C SER A 256 3.75 9.76 5.09
N HIS A 257 3.83 10.05 6.40
CA HIS A 257 4.04 11.41 6.84
C HIS A 257 5.50 11.83 6.66
N ALA A 258 5.74 13.12 6.45
CA ALA A 258 7.07 13.68 6.60
C ALA A 258 7.42 13.76 8.10
N SER A 259 8.64 13.38 8.45
CA SER A 259 9.23 13.63 9.76
C SER A 259 10.05 14.90 9.65
N ILE A 260 9.65 15.95 10.33
CA ILE A 260 10.39 17.22 10.40
C ILE A 260 11.13 17.22 11.73
N ASN A 261 12.42 17.50 11.71
CA ASN A 261 13.17 17.78 12.92
C ASN A 261 12.96 19.27 13.29
N PRO A 262 12.17 19.57 14.34
CA PRO A 262 11.86 20.96 14.69
C PRO A 262 13.09 21.76 15.13
N MET A 263 14.21 21.09 15.46
CA MET A 263 15.46 21.72 15.88
C MET A 263 16.40 22.04 14.71
N ALA A 264 16.10 21.57 13.51
CA ALA A 264 16.93 21.82 12.33
C ALA A 264 16.19 22.75 11.36
N ALA A 265 16.53 24.04 11.39
CA ALA A 265 15.94 25.08 10.51
C ALA A 265 16.05 24.78 8.99
N TRP A 266 16.84 23.79 8.64
CA TRP A 266 17.14 23.37 7.26
C TRP A 266 16.75 21.91 6.96
N ASP A 267 16.01 21.26 7.87
CA ASP A 267 15.63 19.86 7.65
C ASP A 267 14.59 19.78 6.54
N ARG A 268 15.03 19.27 5.40
CA ARG A 268 14.13 18.80 4.34
C ARG A 268 13.42 17.61 4.92
N GLY A 269 12.11 17.69 5.16
CA GLY A 269 11.33 16.65 5.78
C GLY A 269 11.70 15.26 5.22
N LYS A 270 12.07 14.35 6.11
CA LYS A 270 12.38 12.97 5.73
C LYS A 270 11.11 12.12 5.82
N PRO A 271 10.94 11.16 4.91
CA PRO A 271 9.78 10.26 5.02
C PRO A 271 9.83 9.50 6.34
N TYR A 272 8.70 9.40 7.02
CA TYR A 272 8.56 8.52 8.17
C TYR A 272 8.71 7.06 7.71
N GLY A 273 9.49 6.28 8.43
CA GLY A 273 9.85 4.91 8.03
C GLY A 273 11.35 4.74 7.84
N GLY A 274 12.10 5.86 7.82
CA GLY A 274 13.55 5.88 7.82
C GLY A 274 14.17 5.14 6.64
N ILE A 275 15.32 4.55 6.90
CA ILE A 275 16.15 3.85 5.91
C ILE A 275 15.40 2.69 5.25
N THR A 276 14.61 1.93 6.01
CA THR A 276 13.91 0.73 5.52
C THR A 276 12.98 1.05 4.35
N LEU A 277 12.07 1.99 4.52
CA LEU A 277 11.15 2.38 3.44
C LEU A 277 11.88 3.04 2.28
N GLY A 278 12.92 3.83 2.58
CA GLY A 278 13.76 4.46 1.56
C GLY A 278 14.53 3.47 0.68
N HIS A 279 14.89 2.30 1.17
CA HIS A 279 15.58 1.28 0.37
C HIS A 279 14.64 0.47 -0.53
N GLU A 280 13.46 0.13 -0.02
CA GLU A 280 12.48 -0.69 -0.75
C GLU A 280 11.76 0.10 -1.85
N ALA A 281 11.45 1.37 -1.64
CA ALA A 281 10.79 2.20 -2.64
C ALA A 281 11.76 2.57 -3.78
N LYS A 282 11.39 2.23 -5.02
CA LYS A 282 12.18 2.62 -6.21
C LYS A 282 11.95 4.09 -6.57
N PHE A 283 10.73 4.57 -6.35
CA PHE A 283 10.36 5.97 -6.53
C PHE A 283 9.93 6.53 -5.18
N SER A 284 10.42 7.70 -4.84
CA SER A 284 9.98 8.45 -3.66
C SER A 284 9.73 9.90 -4.06
N VAL A 285 8.51 10.36 -3.79
CA VAL A 285 8.04 11.69 -4.15
C VAL A 285 7.55 12.42 -2.91
N GLU A 286 8.07 13.61 -2.69
CA GLU A 286 7.60 14.51 -1.64
C GLU A 286 6.49 15.40 -2.18
N LEU A 287 5.36 15.44 -1.47
CA LEU A 287 4.26 16.37 -1.71
C LEU A 287 4.35 17.54 -0.73
N THR A 288 4.40 18.76 -1.25
CA THR A 288 4.53 19.99 -0.45
C THR A 288 3.53 21.06 -0.87
N LYS A 289 3.38 22.09 -0.06
CA LYS A 289 2.76 23.35 -0.51
C LYS A 289 3.67 24.06 -1.49
N ASN A 290 3.11 24.74 -2.48
CA ASN A 290 3.83 25.35 -3.61
C ASN A 290 4.83 26.46 -3.25
N THR A 291 5.02 26.78 -1.97
CA THR A 291 5.73 27.99 -1.53
C THR A 291 7.24 27.82 -1.29
N SER A 292 7.78 26.60 -1.32
CA SER A 292 9.18 26.36 -0.98
C SER A 292 9.97 25.72 -2.11
N LYS A 293 10.87 26.47 -2.74
CA LYS A 293 11.88 25.87 -3.62
C LYS A 293 12.86 25.06 -2.76
N ARG A 294 12.83 23.74 -2.91
CA ARG A 294 13.71 22.80 -2.20
C ARG A 294 15.14 22.83 -2.74
N ASN A 295 15.29 23.12 -4.03
CA ASN A 295 16.57 23.23 -4.71
C ASN A 295 16.48 24.37 -5.74
N LYS A 296 17.46 25.30 -5.75
CA LYS A 296 17.52 26.44 -6.69
C LYS A 296 17.79 25.99 -8.12
N GLU A 297 18.48 24.86 -8.30
CA GLU A 297 18.86 24.29 -9.59
C GLU A 297 17.85 23.29 -10.14
N ALA A 298 16.80 22.95 -9.35
CA ALA A 298 15.80 21.99 -9.77
C ALA A 298 14.99 22.48 -10.98
N THR A 299 14.75 21.56 -11.92
CA THR A 299 13.97 21.81 -13.13
C THR A 299 12.52 21.46 -12.94
N SER A 300 11.61 22.36 -13.32
CA SER A 300 10.17 22.08 -13.39
C SER A 300 9.86 21.16 -14.57
N VAL A 301 9.02 20.14 -14.34
CA VAL A 301 8.53 19.26 -15.43
C VAL A 301 7.34 19.87 -16.19
N ASN A 302 6.74 20.92 -15.63
CA ASN A 302 5.61 21.65 -16.22
C ASN A 302 5.72 23.16 -15.98
N PRO A 303 6.77 23.83 -16.53
CA PRO A 303 7.07 25.22 -16.25
C PRO A 303 6.00 26.21 -16.71
N GLU A 304 5.15 25.80 -17.67
CA GLU A 304 4.09 26.62 -18.23
C GLU A 304 2.81 26.61 -17.36
N GLU A 305 2.71 25.70 -16.41
CA GLU A 305 1.56 25.64 -15.52
C GLU A 305 1.65 26.70 -14.42
N THR A 306 1.03 27.83 -14.68
CA THR A 306 0.84 28.85 -13.65
C THR A 306 -0.37 28.48 -12.79
N ILE A 307 -0.14 28.18 -11.51
CA ILE A 307 -1.22 27.92 -10.57
C ILE A 307 -1.95 29.22 -10.32
N LYS A 308 -3.24 29.28 -10.64
CA LYS A 308 -4.08 30.44 -10.35
C LYS A 308 -4.16 30.66 -8.84
N ALA A 309 -4.20 31.90 -8.42
CA ALA A 309 -4.19 32.28 -7.00
C ALA A 309 -5.39 31.75 -6.21
N ASP A 310 -6.49 31.40 -6.87
CA ASP A 310 -7.71 30.81 -6.31
C ASP A 310 -7.64 29.30 -6.13
N LYS A 311 -6.56 28.64 -6.59
CA LYS A 311 -6.39 27.19 -6.49
C LYS A 311 -5.41 26.81 -5.39
N ASP A 312 -5.71 25.70 -4.73
CA ASP A 312 -4.87 25.16 -3.66
C ASP A 312 -3.61 24.49 -4.24
N GLY A 313 -2.56 25.28 -4.41
CA GLY A 313 -1.30 24.89 -5.05
C GLY A 313 -0.51 23.87 -4.25
N ARG A 314 0.05 22.91 -4.97
CA ARG A 314 0.94 21.86 -4.48
C ARG A 314 2.17 21.74 -5.37
N ALA A 315 3.20 21.11 -4.85
CA ALA A 315 4.35 20.69 -5.63
C ALA A 315 4.73 19.26 -5.30
N PHE A 316 4.99 18.48 -6.33
CA PHE A 316 5.63 17.18 -6.23
C PHE A 316 7.14 17.38 -6.42
N TRP A 317 7.95 16.75 -5.56
CA TRP A 317 9.40 16.75 -5.66
C TRP A 317 9.92 15.34 -5.78
N VAL A 318 10.77 15.08 -6.75
CA VAL A 318 11.49 13.82 -6.84
C VAL A 318 12.50 13.76 -5.69
N HIS A 319 12.22 12.88 -4.71
CA HIS A 319 13.15 12.58 -3.63
C HIS A 319 14.07 11.41 -3.98
N ARG A 320 13.55 10.43 -4.70
CA ARG A 320 14.30 9.29 -5.24
C ARG A 320 13.73 8.85 -6.58
N HIS A 321 14.62 8.61 -7.53
CA HIS A 321 14.29 8.09 -8.85
C HIS A 321 15.48 7.27 -9.38
N PRO A 322 15.28 6.13 -10.08
CA PRO A 322 16.38 5.30 -10.55
C PRO A 322 17.38 5.99 -11.50
N GLY A 323 16.95 7.02 -12.20
CA GLY A 323 17.78 7.73 -13.19
C GLY A 323 17.93 9.23 -12.95
N LEU A 324 17.55 9.75 -11.78
CA LEU A 324 17.62 11.18 -11.47
C LEU A 324 18.25 11.41 -10.10
N GLU A 325 18.94 12.53 -9.95
CA GLU A 325 19.41 13.00 -8.65
C GLU A 325 18.25 13.44 -7.75
N ASP A 326 18.42 13.27 -6.44
CA ASP A 326 17.46 13.69 -5.44
C ASP A 326 17.18 15.20 -5.55
N PHE A 327 15.88 15.54 -5.53
CA PHE A 327 15.39 16.92 -5.67
C PHE A 327 15.82 17.66 -6.94
N SER A 328 16.25 16.96 -7.98
CA SER A 328 16.61 17.56 -9.28
C SER A 328 15.40 18.01 -10.10
N ARG A 329 14.22 17.41 -9.85
CA ARG A 329 12.98 17.72 -10.57
C ARG A 329 11.80 17.95 -9.62
N TYR A 330 10.93 18.85 -10.04
CA TYR A 330 9.65 19.10 -9.37
C TYR A 330 8.56 19.39 -10.39
N GLY A 331 7.31 19.22 -9.98
CA GLY A 331 6.14 19.56 -10.78
C GLY A 331 5.10 20.29 -9.95
N HIS A 332 4.45 21.26 -10.56
CA HIS A 332 3.34 21.98 -9.95
C HIS A 332 2.03 21.23 -10.15
N ALA A 333 1.19 21.28 -9.15
CA ALA A 333 -0.16 20.74 -9.21
C ALA A 333 -1.10 21.61 -8.37
N TYR A 334 -2.39 21.45 -8.57
CA TYR A 334 -3.42 22.03 -7.70
C TYR A 334 -4.49 20.98 -7.41
N ILE A 335 -5.24 21.22 -6.34
CA ILE A 335 -6.33 20.35 -5.93
C ILE A 335 -7.63 21.14 -6.04
N ASP A 336 -8.63 20.54 -6.68
CA ASP A 336 -10.00 20.98 -6.67
C ASP A 336 -10.97 19.81 -6.41
N ASP A 337 -12.26 19.96 -6.69
CA ASP A 337 -13.25 18.92 -6.46
C ASP A 337 -13.04 17.68 -7.33
N GLU A 338 -12.42 17.82 -8.50
CA GLU A 338 -12.05 16.73 -9.40
C GLU A 338 -10.69 16.07 -9.07
N GLY A 339 -10.03 16.54 -8.01
CA GLY A 339 -8.76 16.01 -7.52
C GLY A 339 -7.53 16.82 -7.92
N PHE A 340 -6.40 16.13 -8.08
CA PHE A 340 -5.14 16.72 -8.55
C PHE A 340 -5.11 16.90 -10.06
N HIS A 341 -4.62 18.06 -10.48
CA HIS A 341 -4.37 18.42 -11.86
C HIS A 341 -2.90 18.74 -12.10
#